data_7cd749a4c361f8e1c8e48a35b1bfcff0
#
_entry.id   7cd749a4c361f8e1c8e48a35b1bfcff0
#
_cell.length_a   1.000
_cell.length_b   1.000
_cell.length_c   1.000
_cell.angle_alpha   90.00
_cell.angle_beta   90.00
_cell.angle_gamma   90.00
#
_symmetry.space_group_name_H-M   'P 1'
#
loop_
_entity.id
_entity.type
_entity.pdbx_description
1 polymer ?
#
loop_
_entity_poly.entity_id
_entity_poly.type
_entity_poly.pdbx_seq_one_letter_code
_entity_poly.pdbx_strand_id
1 'polypeptide(L)'
;MRKLLNTVYITNEQAYLTLDGENLVCKIDGETKLRIPFENIENIVCFSYIGCSPALMGKCVGLTVPINFISPQGKFLAKVCGETKGNVFLRVRQIDRFRENGLELTRNTMAAKFSNTRQVLRRSLHDNVGLREDKQIKQAVDFLAEGIEKVMDANTVEEILGIEGSCAQMYFSVFDKLITNEKASFSFEMRSKRPPLDPVNAMLSFIYTLETSEYAAALETVGLDSYIGFYHALRSGRSSLACDLVEETRCIAERFVLSLLNLQIVGEKDFERQVSCAVWLNDEGRKKVLTRWQERKRKPMMHPYLKQKIPAGLLPYVQSNLLAKYVRGDLAEYPPYLQK
;
A
#
# COMPACT_ATOMS: atom_id res chain seq x y z
N MET A 1 20.69 1.13 11.16
CA MET A 1 19.66 0.08 11.03
C MET A 1 18.37 0.63 11.62
N ARG A 2 17.32 0.88 10.84
CA ARG A 2 16.03 1.32 11.40
C ARG A 2 15.48 0.21 12.28
N LYS A 3 15.29 0.52 13.56
CA LYS A 3 14.93 -0.48 14.56
C LYS A 3 13.44 -0.79 14.64
N LEU A 4 12.55 0.09 14.18
CA LEU A 4 11.13 0.00 14.52
C LEU A 4 10.25 0.51 13.38
N LEU A 5 9.21 -0.24 13.07
CA LEU A 5 8.11 0.13 12.17
C LEU A 5 6.95 0.70 13.00
N ASN A 6 7.23 1.73 13.79
CA ASN A 6 6.24 2.32 14.68
C ASN A 6 5.49 3.44 13.96
N THR A 7 4.40 3.09 13.31
CA THR A 7 3.41 4.05 12.86
C THR A 7 2.40 4.29 13.98
N VAL A 8 2.22 5.55 14.34
CA VAL A 8 1.16 5.99 15.26
C VAL A 8 -0.08 6.32 14.43
N TYR A 9 -1.17 5.62 14.67
CA TYR A 9 -2.46 5.89 14.05
C TYR A 9 -3.36 6.65 15.03
N ILE A 10 -3.75 7.86 14.66
CA ILE A 10 -4.69 8.69 15.42
C ILE A 10 -6.04 8.55 14.73
N THR A 11 -6.90 7.70 15.27
CA THR A 11 -8.19 7.34 14.66
C THR A 11 -9.36 8.21 15.12
N ASN A 12 -9.23 8.93 16.24
CA ASN A 12 -10.28 9.82 16.73
C ASN A 12 -10.25 11.13 15.94
N GLU A 13 -11.41 11.51 15.40
CA GLU A 13 -11.58 12.70 14.55
C GLU A 13 -11.43 14.03 15.31
N GLN A 14 -11.64 14.01 16.63
CA GLN A 14 -11.50 15.17 17.52
C GLN A 14 -10.10 15.29 18.15
N ALA A 15 -9.18 14.44 17.73
CA ALA A 15 -7.83 14.45 18.27
C ALA A 15 -7.01 15.63 17.75
N TYR A 16 -6.42 16.40 18.65
CA TYR A 16 -5.42 17.42 18.35
C TYR A 16 -4.03 16.94 18.77
N LEU A 17 -3.06 17.07 17.88
CA LEU A 17 -1.69 16.64 18.13
C LEU A 17 -0.80 17.83 18.51
N THR A 18 0.01 17.70 19.55
CA THR A 18 0.94 18.74 19.99
C THR A 18 2.27 18.15 20.44
N LEU A 19 3.25 19.03 20.60
CA LEU A 19 4.58 18.71 21.12
C LEU A 19 4.64 19.04 22.62
N ASP A 20 5.25 18.15 23.40
CA ASP A 20 5.62 18.43 24.78
C ASP A 20 7.01 17.80 25.06
N GLY A 21 8.05 18.64 25.08
CA GLY A 21 9.44 18.22 25.11
C GLY A 21 9.78 17.30 23.94
N GLU A 22 10.22 16.09 24.24
CA GLU A 22 10.56 15.05 23.25
C GLU A 22 9.39 14.08 22.99
N ASN A 23 8.13 14.48 23.30
CA ASN A 23 6.98 13.61 23.18
C ASN A 23 5.93 14.16 22.22
N LEU A 24 5.39 13.28 21.38
CA LEU A 24 4.10 13.47 20.74
C LEU A 24 2.99 13.35 21.78
N VAL A 25 2.13 14.33 21.85
CA VAL A 25 0.97 14.34 22.76
C VAL A 25 -0.31 14.44 21.92
N CYS A 26 -1.24 13.54 22.17
CA CYS A 26 -2.58 13.58 21.60
C CYS A 26 -3.58 14.05 22.66
N LYS A 27 -4.33 15.09 22.33
CA LYS A 27 -5.39 15.66 23.18
C LYS A 27 -6.75 15.43 22.53
N ILE A 28 -7.75 15.11 23.35
CA ILE A 28 -9.17 15.04 22.98
C ILE A 28 -9.91 15.84 24.03
N ASP A 29 -10.72 16.80 23.62
CA ASP A 29 -11.46 17.71 24.51
C ASP A 29 -10.56 18.41 25.55
N GLY A 30 -9.34 18.77 25.14
CA GLY A 30 -8.36 19.43 25.99
C GLY A 30 -7.57 18.48 26.92
N GLU A 31 -8.00 17.24 27.09
CA GLU A 31 -7.33 16.25 27.93
C GLU A 31 -6.27 15.45 27.17
N THR A 32 -5.14 15.20 27.81
CA THR A 32 -4.11 14.33 27.26
C THR A 32 -4.54 12.86 27.31
N LYS A 33 -4.76 12.26 26.17
CA LYS A 33 -5.12 10.83 26.04
C LYS A 33 -3.95 9.92 25.67
N LEU A 34 -2.90 10.48 25.09
CA LEU A 34 -1.73 9.71 24.66
C LEU A 34 -0.47 10.58 24.73
N ARG A 35 0.64 9.99 25.19
CA ARG A 35 1.98 10.59 25.17
C ARG A 35 2.97 9.53 24.71
N ILE A 36 3.73 9.81 23.65
CA ILE A 36 4.68 8.86 23.04
C ILE A 36 6.00 9.60 22.80
N PRO A 37 7.15 9.07 23.26
CA PRO A 37 8.47 9.59 22.92
C PRO A 37 8.75 9.46 21.42
N PHE A 38 9.36 10.48 20.81
CA PHE A 38 9.70 10.47 19.36
C PHE A 38 10.70 9.39 18.98
N GLU A 39 11.52 8.90 19.90
CA GLU A 39 12.43 7.77 19.67
C GLU A 39 11.72 6.51 19.15
N ASN A 40 10.43 6.39 19.44
CA ASN A 40 9.60 5.26 19.09
C ASN A 40 8.68 5.53 17.88
N ILE A 41 8.82 6.68 17.20
CA ILE A 41 7.90 7.08 16.12
C ILE A 41 8.67 7.20 14.82
N GLU A 42 8.21 6.51 13.77
CA GLU A 42 8.75 6.63 12.42
C GLU A 42 7.74 7.27 11.45
N ASN A 43 6.45 7.19 11.76
CA ASN A 43 5.40 7.75 10.92
C ASN A 43 4.16 8.06 11.77
N ILE A 44 3.44 9.11 11.43
CA ILE A 44 2.16 9.45 12.04
C ILE A 44 1.10 9.47 10.95
N VAL A 45 0.02 8.73 11.16
CA VAL A 45 -1.16 8.73 10.29
C VAL A 45 -2.33 9.24 11.12
N CYS A 46 -2.86 10.39 10.72
CA CYS A 46 -3.89 11.11 11.46
C CYS A 46 -5.19 11.14 10.65
N PHE A 47 -6.26 10.62 11.24
CA PHE A 47 -7.62 10.66 10.68
C PHE A 47 -8.45 11.84 11.23
N SER A 48 -7.81 12.73 12.00
CA SER A 48 -8.44 13.92 12.58
C SER A 48 -8.46 15.07 11.59
N TYR A 49 -9.53 15.87 11.64
CA TYR A 49 -9.65 17.14 10.94
C TYR A 49 -9.18 18.36 11.76
N ILE A 50 -8.93 18.18 13.07
CA ILE A 50 -8.51 19.28 13.96
C ILE A 50 -7.05 19.64 13.76
N GLY A 51 -6.22 18.67 13.35
CA GLY A 51 -4.84 18.94 12.95
C GLY A 51 -3.81 18.83 14.06
N CYS A 52 -2.73 19.59 13.94
CA CYS A 52 -1.62 19.55 14.88
C CYS A 52 -0.94 20.93 15.02
N SER A 53 -0.17 21.10 16.11
CA SER A 53 0.56 22.36 16.37
C SER A 53 1.73 22.56 15.40
N PRO A 54 2.07 23.81 15.02
CA PRO A 54 3.26 24.12 14.23
C PRO A 54 4.57 23.65 14.89
N ALA A 55 4.65 23.69 16.22
CA ALA A 55 5.80 23.17 16.94
C ALA A 55 6.00 21.66 16.73
N LEU A 56 4.91 20.88 16.75
CA LEU A 56 4.95 19.47 16.41
C LEU A 56 5.38 19.24 14.96
N MET A 57 4.82 20.02 14.02
CA MET A 57 5.23 19.94 12.61
C MET A 57 6.73 20.15 12.45
N GLY A 58 7.29 21.20 13.06
CA GLY A 58 8.71 21.50 13.02
C GLY A 58 9.58 20.40 13.62
N LYS A 59 9.17 19.82 14.75
CA LYS A 59 9.87 18.69 15.37
C LYS A 59 9.85 17.45 14.48
N CYS A 60 8.70 17.12 13.90
CA CYS A 60 8.53 16.00 12.98
C CYS A 60 9.40 16.16 11.74
N VAL A 61 9.44 17.38 11.16
CA VAL A 61 10.30 17.73 10.02
C VAL A 61 11.78 17.51 10.36
N GLY A 62 12.23 18.01 11.52
CA GLY A 62 13.61 17.86 11.99
C GLY A 62 14.04 16.42 12.18
N LEU A 63 13.13 15.56 12.63
CA LEU A 63 13.35 14.12 12.84
C LEU A 63 13.06 13.24 11.61
N THR A 64 12.65 13.84 10.48
CA THR A 64 12.21 13.10 9.27
C THR A 64 11.05 12.14 9.54
N VAL A 65 10.17 12.45 10.49
CA VAL A 65 8.95 11.73 10.81
C VAL A 65 7.79 12.39 10.07
N PRO A 66 7.23 11.78 9.00
CA PRO A 66 6.11 12.37 8.27
C PRO A 66 4.82 12.31 9.08
N ILE A 67 3.97 13.35 8.94
CA ILE A 67 2.59 13.32 9.41
C ILE A 67 1.71 13.25 8.17
N ASN A 68 0.93 12.18 8.03
CA ASN A 68 -0.02 11.99 6.96
C ASN A 68 -1.43 12.19 7.47
N PHE A 69 -2.17 13.14 6.89
CA PHE A 69 -3.58 13.35 7.16
C PHE A 69 -4.41 12.59 6.13
N ILE A 70 -5.27 11.73 6.61
CA ILE A 70 -6.14 10.87 5.80
C ILE A 70 -7.57 11.05 6.33
N SER A 71 -8.55 11.22 5.43
CA SER A 71 -9.95 11.29 5.87
C SER A 71 -10.39 9.95 6.49
N PRO A 72 -11.44 9.92 7.32
CA PRO A 72 -11.99 8.69 7.85
C PRO A 72 -12.31 7.64 6.77
N GLN A 73 -12.64 8.10 5.56
CA GLN A 73 -12.93 7.25 4.39
C GLN A 73 -11.67 6.75 3.67
N GLY A 74 -10.46 7.05 4.19
CA GLY A 74 -9.21 6.61 3.59
C GLY A 74 -8.67 7.51 2.48
N LYS A 75 -9.25 8.72 2.25
CA LYS A 75 -8.72 9.67 1.25
C LYS A 75 -7.55 10.44 1.83
N PHE A 76 -6.42 10.46 1.12
CA PHE A 76 -5.29 11.32 1.46
C PHE A 76 -5.71 12.81 1.38
N LEU A 77 -5.40 13.57 2.42
CA LEU A 77 -5.73 15.00 2.53
C LEU A 77 -4.48 15.87 2.42
N ALA A 78 -3.50 15.63 3.28
CA ALA A 78 -2.28 16.43 3.38
C ALA A 78 -1.14 15.63 3.99
N LYS A 79 0.09 16.11 3.77
CA LYS A 79 1.30 15.58 4.40
C LYS A 79 2.14 16.73 4.93
N VAL A 80 2.63 16.59 6.14
CA VAL A 80 3.69 17.42 6.70
C VAL A 80 5.00 16.67 6.50
N CYS A 81 5.87 17.26 5.71
CA CYS A 81 7.24 16.79 5.49
C CYS A 81 8.18 18.00 5.44
N GLY A 82 9.46 17.76 5.68
CA GLY A 82 10.48 18.80 5.61
C GLY A 82 10.80 19.23 4.18
N GLU A 83 11.66 20.24 4.10
CA GLU A 83 12.29 20.61 2.84
C GLU A 83 12.90 19.37 2.19
N THR A 84 12.85 19.31 0.88
CA THR A 84 13.44 18.23 0.13
C THR A 84 14.97 18.31 0.24
N LYS A 85 15.49 17.77 1.33
CA LYS A 85 16.92 17.60 1.59
C LYS A 85 17.38 16.32 0.91
N GLY A 86 17.56 16.33 -0.38
CA GLY A 86 17.93 15.13 -1.08
C GLY A 86 19.05 15.39 -2.08
N ASN A 87 19.72 14.32 -2.48
CA ASN A 87 20.68 14.36 -3.54
C ASN A 87 19.98 14.78 -4.85
N VAL A 88 20.13 16.06 -5.25
CA VAL A 88 19.55 16.60 -6.48
C VAL A 88 19.97 15.75 -7.69
N PHE A 89 21.23 15.29 -7.72
CA PHE A 89 21.73 14.43 -8.79
C PHE A 89 21.00 13.09 -8.88
N LEU A 90 20.55 12.54 -7.75
CA LEU A 90 19.74 11.31 -7.77
C LEU A 90 18.39 11.54 -8.45
N ARG A 91 17.75 12.71 -8.22
CA ARG A 91 16.48 13.05 -8.88
C ARG A 91 16.63 13.34 -10.35
N VAL A 92 17.72 14.03 -10.76
CA VAL A 92 18.03 14.21 -12.19
C VAL A 92 18.22 12.84 -12.85
N ARG A 93 19.03 11.97 -12.26
CA ARG A 93 19.20 10.59 -12.76
C ARG A 93 17.91 9.77 -12.76
N GLN A 94 17.02 9.98 -11.81
CA GLN A 94 15.70 9.32 -11.81
C GLN A 94 14.91 9.69 -13.05
N ILE A 95 14.87 10.99 -13.40
CA ILE A 95 14.15 11.48 -14.59
C ILE A 95 14.77 10.87 -15.86
N ASP A 96 16.07 10.90 -15.98
CA ASP A 96 16.77 10.39 -17.16
C ASP A 96 16.57 8.86 -17.30
N ARG A 97 16.79 8.10 -16.21
CA ARG A 97 16.58 6.64 -16.20
C ARG A 97 15.16 6.23 -16.55
N PHE A 98 14.16 6.96 -16.06
CA PHE A 98 12.76 6.63 -16.35
C PHE A 98 12.35 7.01 -17.77
N ARG A 99 13.00 8.00 -18.38
CA ARG A 99 12.83 8.29 -19.80
C ARG A 99 13.49 7.23 -20.70
N GLU A 100 14.67 6.77 -20.32
CA GLU A 100 15.42 5.78 -21.09
C GLU A 100 14.88 4.35 -20.92
N ASN A 101 14.62 3.94 -19.70
CA ASN A 101 14.31 2.55 -19.31
C ASN A 101 12.91 2.35 -18.71
N GLY A 102 12.03 3.33 -18.82
CA GLY A 102 10.69 3.27 -18.20
C GLY A 102 9.86 2.10 -18.67
N LEU A 103 9.94 1.74 -19.94
CA LEU A 103 9.25 0.58 -20.50
C LEU A 103 9.73 -0.74 -19.89
N GLU A 104 11.04 -0.92 -19.75
CA GLU A 104 11.62 -2.11 -19.13
C GLU A 104 11.23 -2.23 -17.66
N LEU A 105 11.33 -1.13 -16.90
CA LEU A 105 10.86 -1.07 -15.51
C LEU A 105 9.39 -1.44 -15.41
N THR A 106 8.55 -0.94 -16.32
CA THR A 106 7.12 -1.22 -16.38
C THR A 106 6.86 -2.70 -16.65
N ARG A 107 7.54 -3.30 -17.64
CA ARG A 107 7.43 -4.74 -17.94
C ARG A 107 7.76 -5.58 -16.70
N ASN A 108 8.90 -5.33 -16.08
CA ASN A 108 9.36 -6.08 -14.91
C ASN A 108 8.43 -5.95 -13.72
N THR A 109 7.93 -4.73 -13.45
CA THR A 109 6.98 -4.47 -12.35
C THR A 109 5.63 -5.14 -12.61
N MET A 110 5.11 -5.09 -13.84
CA MET A 110 3.82 -5.73 -14.17
C MET A 110 3.94 -7.25 -14.22
N ALA A 111 5.03 -7.80 -14.71
CA ALA A 111 5.30 -9.23 -14.66
C ALA A 111 5.35 -9.73 -13.20
N ALA A 112 5.99 -8.95 -12.31
CA ALA A 112 6.00 -9.24 -10.87
C ALA A 112 4.60 -9.15 -10.26
N LYS A 113 3.81 -8.14 -10.59
CA LYS A 113 2.40 -8.02 -10.19
C LYS A 113 1.61 -9.27 -10.56
N PHE A 114 1.65 -9.69 -11.81
CA PHE A 114 0.90 -10.86 -12.27
C PHE A 114 1.39 -12.15 -11.62
N SER A 115 2.70 -12.33 -11.48
CA SER A 115 3.29 -13.46 -10.77
C SER A 115 2.80 -13.52 -9.32
N ASN A 116 2.83 -12.39 -8.62
CA ASN A 116 2.40 -12.30 -7.21
C ASN A 116 0.89 -12.52 -7.05
N THR A 117 0.08 -11.95 -7.94
CA THR A 117 -1.39 -12.16 -7.97
C THR A 117 -1.72 -13.62 -8.27
N ARG A 118 -1.04 -14.22 -9.25
CA ARG A 118 -1.14 -15.64 -9.54
C ARG A 118 -0.84 -16.51 -8.32
N GLN A 119 0.14 -16.14 -7.52
CA GLN A 119 0.51 -16.86 -6.31
C GLN A 119 -0.59 -16.77 -5.22
N VAL A 120 -1.34 -15.68 -5.16
CA VAL A 120 -2.54 -15.60 -4.29
C VAL A 120 -3.56 -16.66 -4.68
N LEU A 121 -3.89 -16.79 -5.96
CA LEU A 121 -4.83 -17.78 -6.47
C LEU A 121 -4.34 -19.21 -6.22
N ARG A 122 -3.07 -19.50 -6.53
CA ARG A 122 -2.47 -20.84 -6.31
C ARG A 122 -2.51 -21.25 -4.85
N ARG A 123 -2.22 -20.34 -3.93
CA ARG A 123 -2.34 -20.61 -2.50
C ARG A 123 -3.77 -20.86 -2.08
N SER A 124 -4.74 -20.10 -2.59
CA SER A 124 -6.15 -20.31 -2.29
C SER A 124 -6.62 -21.71 -2.74
N LEU A 125 -6.18 -22.15 -3.93
CA LEU A 125 -6.43 -23.53 -4.42
C LEU A 125 -5.77 -24.61 -3.52
N HIS A 126 -4.57 -24.33 -3.01
CA HIS A 126 -3.83 -25.27 -2.16
C HIS A 126 -4.43 -25.34 -0.74
N ASP A 127 -4.67 -24.19 -0.13
CA ASP A 127 -5.01 -24.07 1.28
C ASP A 127 -6.50 -24.39 1.55
N ASN A 128 -7.37 -24.28 0.53
CA ASN A 128 -8.80 -24.51 0.63
C ASN A 128 -9.23 -25.74 -0.21
N VAL A 129 -9.61 -26.81 0.48
CA VAL A 129 -10.03 -28.06 -0.16
C VAL A 129 -11.24 -27.84 -1.10
N GLY A 130 -12.19 -26.96 -0.73
CA GLY A 130 -13.37 -26.64 -1.53
C GLY A 130 -13.06 -25.89 -2.83
N LEU A 131 -11.89 -25.24 -2.92
CA LEU A 131 -11.48 -24.52 -4.12
C LEU A 131 -10.52 -25.31 -5.02
N ARG A 132 -9.94 -26.40 -4.51
CA ARG A 132 -8.84 -27.13 -5.17
C ARG A 132 -9.11 -27.49 -6.64
N GLU A 133 -10.35 -27.81 -6.96
CA GLU A 133 -10.77 -28.21 -8.31
C GLU A 133 -11.59 -27.11 -9.02
N ASP A 134 -11.60 -25.87 -8.52
CA ASP A 134 -12.33 -24.78 -9.17
C ASP A 134 -11.69 -24.42 -10.51
N LYS A 135 -12.44 -24.68 -11.58
CA LYS A 135 -11.99 -24.48 -12.95
C LYS A 135 -11.75 -23.00 -13.29
N GLN A 136 -12.56 -22.09 -12.74
CA GLN A 136 -12.44 -20.66 -13.04
C GLN A 136 -11.19 -20.06 -12.37
N ILE A 137 -10.89 -20.47 -11.14
CA ILE A 137 -9.65 -20.04 -10.48
C ILE A 137 -8.42 -20.60 -11.22
N LYS A 138 -8.44 -21.88 -11.64
CA LYS A 138 -7.38 -22.48 -12.47
C LYS A 138 -7.20 -21.72 -13.78
N GLN A 139 -8.28 -21.38 -14.48
CA GLN A 139 -8.24 -20.57 -15.69
C GLN A 139 -7.64 -19.18 -15.45
N ALA A 140 -7.98 -18.53 -14.33
CA ALA A 140 -7.40 -17.24 -13.96
C ALA A 140 -5.89 -17.35 -13.68
N VAL A 141 -5.44 -18.45 -13.06
CA VAL A 141 -4.01 -18.75 -12.85
C VAL A 141 -3.26 -18.86 -14.17
N ASP A 142 -3.83 -19.54 -15.16
CA ASP A 142 -3.21 -19.73 -16.48
C ASP A 142 -3.23 -18.42 -17.29
N PHE A 143 -4.35 -17.68 -17.26
CA PHE A 143 -4.46 -16.38 -17.92
C PHE A 143 -3.42 -15.37 -17.39
N LEU A 144 -3.18 -15.35 -16.08
CA LEU A 144 -2.14 -14.50 -15.49
C LEU A 144 -0.71 -14.94 -15.89
N ALA A 145 -0.50 -16.25 -16.13
CA ALA A 145 0.78 -16.73 -16.66
C ALA A 145 1.02 -16.23 -18.10
N GLU A 146 0.02 -16.35 -18.97
CA GLU A 146 0.09 -15.76 -20.32
C GLU A 146 0.26 -14.24 -20.28
N GLY A 147 -0.37 -13.56 -19.31
CA GLY A 147 -0.21 -12.12 -19.08
C GLY A 147 1.24 -11.72 -18.78
N ILE A 148 2.00 -12.56 -18.08
CA ILE A 148 3.44 -12.33 -17.83
C ILE A 148 4.22 -12.35 -19.15
N GLU A 149 3.99 -13.34 -20.00
CA GLU A 149 4.64 -13.46 -21.30
C GLU A 149 4.32 -12.26 -22.19
N LYS A 150 3.03 -11.93 -22.33
CA LYS A 150 2.56 -10.79 -23.13
C LYS A 150 3.14 -9.44 -22.66
N VAL A 151 3.28 -9.22 -21.34
CA VAL A 151 3.87 -7.99 -20.81
C VAL A 151 5.36 -7.90 -21.13
N MET A 152 6.08 -9.01 -21.08
CA MET A 152 7.50 -9.02 -21.41
C MET A 152 7.77 -8.71 -22.88
N ASP A 153 6.84 -9.07 -23.77
CA ASP A 153 6.91 -8.80 -25.22
C ASP A 153 6.34 -7.44 -25.62
N ALA A 154 5.60 -6.76 -24.76
CA ALA A 154 4.95 -5.48 -25.06
C ALA A 154 5.95 -4.38 -25.40
N ASN A 155 5.67 -3.56 -26.41
CA ASN A 155 6.56 -2.52 -26.91
C ASN A 155 6.20 -1.11 -26.45
N THR A 156 5.03 -0.94 -25.85
CA THR A 156 4.54 0.36 -25.35
C THR A 156 3.90 0.23 -23.98
N VAL A 157 3.84 1.33 -23.24
CA VAL A 157 3.14 1.40 -21.94
C VAL A 157 1.63 1.21 -22.13
N GLU A 158 1.08 1.66 -23.26
CA GLU A 158 -0.33 1.51 -23.61
C GLU A 158 -0.71 0.05 -23.80
N GLU A 159 0.13 -0.74 -24.47
CA GLU A 159 -0.04 -2.20 -24.56
C GLU A 159 -0.05 -2.85 -23.18
N ILE A 160 0.90 -2.48 -22.33
CA ILE A 160 0.97 -3.00 -20.96
C ILE A 160 -0.28 -2.63 -20.16
N LEU A 161 -0.83 -1.41 -20.31
CA LEU A 161 -2.07 -0.99 -19.68
C LEU A 161 -3.28 -1.85 -20.13
N GLY A 162 -3.35 -2.21 -21.39
CA GLY A 162 -4.39 -3.11 -21.92
C GLY A 162 -4.28 -4.52 -21.33
N ILE A 163 -3.07 -5.06 -21.25
CA ILE A 163 -2.79 -6.38 -20.65
C ILE A 163 -3.12 -6.36 -19.17
N GLU A 164 -2.70 -5.30 -18.45
CA GLU A 164 -2.99 -5.11 -17.01
C GLU A 164 -4.48 -5.08 -16.74
N GLY A 165 -5.24 -4.31 -17.53
CA GLY A 165 -6.68 -4.23 -17.41
C GLY A 165 -7.36 -5.59 -17.56
N SER A 166 -6.96 -6.38 -18.57
CA SER A 166 -7.48 -7.72 -18.82
C SER A 166 -7.13 -8.71 -17.70
N CYS A 167 -5.88 -8.67 -17.22
CA CYS A 167 -5.41 -9.50 -16.11
C CYS A 167 -6.13 -9.15 -14.80
N ALA A 168 -6.34 -7.85 -14.52
CA ALA A 168 -7.07 -7.39 -13.36
C ALA A 168 -8.55 -7.82 -13.41
N GLN A 169 -9.19 -7.71 -14.58
CA GLN A 169 -10.56 -8.17 -14.78
C GLN A 169 -10.68 -9.68 -14.52
N MET A 170 -9.79 -10.48 -15.06
CA MET A 170 -9.78 -11.93 -14.85
C MET A 170 -9.56 -12.28 -13.38
N TYR A 171 -8.62 -11.63 -12.71
CA TYR A 171 -8.38 -11.86 -11.30
C TYR A 171 -9.58 -11.50 -10.42
N PHE A 172 -10.17 -10.33 -10.63
CA PHE A 172 -11.30 -9.88 -9.83
C PHE A 172 -12.60 -10.63 -10.15
N SER A 173 -12.73 -11.26 -11.32
CA SER A 173 -13.90 -12.11 -11.63
C SER A 173 -13.98 -13.38 -10.76
N VAL A 174 -12.86 -13.82 -10.19
CA VAL A 174 -12.81 -14.99 -9.30
C VAL A 174 -12.58 -14.61 -7.83
N PHE A 175 -12.43 -13.32 -7.52
CA PHE A 175 -12.05 -12.85 -6.19
C PHE A 175 -13.09 -13.20 -5.13
N ASP A 176 -14.39 -13.12 -5.45
CA ASP A 176 -15.48 -13.49 -4.55
C ASP A 176 -15.37 -14.94 -4.05
N LYS A 177 -14.89 -15.85 -4.89
CA LYS A 177 -14.70 -17.25 -4.52
C LYS A 177 -13.65 -17.46 -3.43
N LEU A 178 -12.72 -16.52 -3.29
CA LEU A 178 -11.68 -16.55 -2.28
C LEU A 178 -12.20 -16.15 -0.88
N ILE A 179 -13.41 -15.58 -0.82
CA ILE A 179 -14.13 -15.30 0.43
C ILE A 179 -14.86 -16.57 0.82
N THR A 180 -14.31 -17.30 1.79
CA THR A 180 -14.80 -18.63 2.18
C THR A 180 -15.72 -18.62 3.37
N ASN A 181 -15.72 -17.53 4.16
CA ASN A 181 -16.58 -17.30 5.31
C ASN A 181 -17.48 -16.10 5.09
N GLU A 182 -18.64 -16.09 5.75
CA GLU A 182 -19.62 -14.99 5.78
C GLU A 182 -20.04 -14.44 4.40
N LYS A 183 -20.11 -15.31 3.40
CA LYS A 183 -20.54 -14.90 2.04
C LYS A 183 -21.89 -14.17 2.00
N ALA A 184 -22.77 -14.42 2.95
CA ALA A 184 -24.06 -13.74 3.03
C ALA A 184 -23.90 -12.23 3.34
N SER A 185 -22.86 -11.86 4.10
CA SER A 185 -22.58 -10.47 4.49
C SER A 185 -21.56 -9.78 3.60
N PHE A 186 -20.69 -10.57 2.92
CA PHE A 186 -19.60 -10.06 2.10
C PHE A 186 -19.65 -10.67 0.71
N SER A 187 -20.27 -9.97 -0.23
CA SER A 187 -20.22 -10.29 -1.66
C SER A 187 -19.31 -9.30 -2.39
N PHE A 188 -18.61 -9.79 -3.39
CA PHE A 188 -17.76 -8.98 -4.25
C PHE A 188 -18.10 -9.28 -5.72
N GLU A 189 -18.77 -8.35 -6.39
CA GLU A 189 -19.14 -8.51 -7.81
C GLU A 189 -18.03 -8.00 -8.73
N MET A 190 -17.54 -6.79 -8.46
CA MET A 190 -16.51 -6.14 -9.27
C MET A 190 -15.71 -5.12 -8.45
N ARG A 191 -14.57 -4.73 -8.98
CA ARG A 191 -13.75 -3.69 -8.36
C ARG A 191 -14.37 -2.30 -8.55
N SER A 192 -14.91 -1.70 -7.48
CA SER A 192 -15.35 -0.31 -7.40
C SER A 192 -14.40 0.51 -6.51
N LYS A 193 -13.99 1.70 -6.97
CA LYS A 193 -12.94 2.49 -6.29
C LYS A 193 -13.44 3.83 -5.75
N ARG A 194 -14.31 4.51 -6.46
CA ARG A 194 -14.74 5.89 -6.15
C ARG A 194 -16.19 6.12 -6.55
N PRO A 195 -17.11 5.87 -5.63
CA PRO A 195 -16.92 5.30 -4.29
C PRO A 195 -16.79 3.77 -4.29
N PRO A 196 -16.32 3.15 -3.18
CA PRO A 196 -16.46 1.72 -2.97
C PRO A 196 -17.94 1.40 -2.67
N LEU A 197 -18.48 0.35 -3.30
CA LEU A 197 -19.91 0.03 -3.24
C LEU A 197 -20.22 -1.16 -2.31
N ASP A 198 -19.19 -1.83 -1.82
CA ASP A 198 -19.28 -2.97 -0.92
C ASP A 198 -18.14 -2.95 0.12
N PRO A 199 -18.25 -3.72 1.21
CA PRO A 199 -17.25 -3.78 2.27
C PRO A 199 -15.86 -4.23 1.80
N VAL A 200 -15.79 -5.16 0.85
CA VAL A 200 -14.51 -5.68 0.32
C VAL A 200 -13.77 -4.57 -0.43
N ASN A 201 -14.48 -3.85 -1.29
CA ASN A 201 -13.96 -2.70 -2.01
C ASN A 201 -13.55 -1.55 -1.07
N ALA A 202 -14.28 -1.34 0.03
CA ALA A 202 -13.92 -0.36 1.05
C ALA A 202 -12.58 -0.70 1.69
N MET A 203 -12.39 -1.96 2.14
CA MET A 203 -11.14 -2.42 2.73
C MET A 203 -9.98 -2.38 1.74
N LEU A 204 -10.16 -2.88 0.51
CA LEU A 204 -9.13 -2.83 -0.52
C LEU A 204 -8.67 -1.40 -0.78
N SER A 205 -9.61 -0.45 -0.93
CA SER A 205 -9.29 0.96 -1.17
C SER A 205 -8.56 1.59 0.01
N PHE A 206 -8.98 1.26 1.23
CA PHE A 206 -8.35 1.75 2.46
C PHE A 206 -6.90 1.26 2.58
N ILE A 207 -6.65 -0.04 2.44
CA ILE A 207 -5.29 -0.60 2.54
C ILE A 207 -4.39 -0.12 1.40
N TYR A 208 -4.88 -0.02 0.17
CA TYR A 208 -4.09 0.55 -0.94
C TYR A 208 -3.67 1.99 -0.69
N THR A 209 -4.52 2.79 -0.03
CA THR A 209 -4.16 4.16 0.36
C THR A 209 -3.02 4.16 1.40
N LEU A 210 -3.10 3.27 2.39
CA LEU A 210 -2.04 3.12 3.40
C LEU A 210 -0.72 2.68 2.76
N GLU A 211 -0.74 1.65 1.91
CA GLU A 211 0.47 1.18 1.20
C GLU A 211 1.08 2.27 0.32
N THR A 212 0.27 3.00 -0.45
CA THR A 212 0.76 4.09 -1.29
C THR A 212 1.43 5.19 -0.45
N SER A 213 0.85 5.53 0.70
CA SER A 213 1.43 6.49 1.64
C SER A 213 2.75 5.99 2.24
N GLU A 214 2.84 4.70 2.57
CA GLU A 214 4.07 4.07 3.07
C GLU A 214 5.19 4.06 2.01
N TYR A 215 4.86 3.73 0.76
CA TYR A 215 5.81 3.80 -0.35
C TYR A 215 6.27 5.23 -0.65
N ALA A 216 5.35 6.21 -0.65
CA ALA A 216 5.72 7.60 -0.84
C ALA A 216 6.72 8.08 0.24
N ALA A 217 6.46 7.74 1.51
CA ALA A 217 7.37 8.06 2.60
C ALA A 217 8.73 7.34 2.47
N ALA A 218 8.73 6.09 2.03
CA ALA A 218 9.95 5.32 1.81
C ALA A 218 10.81 5.90 0.67
N LEU A 219 10.18 6.25 -0.45
CA LEU A 219 10.83 6.87 -1.61
C LEU A 219 11.50 8.19 -1.24
N GLU A 220 10.81 9.06 -0.54
CA GLU A 220 11.37 10.33 -0.08
C GLU A 220 12.54 10.12 0.90
N THR A 221 12.47 9.09 1.75
CA THR A 221 13.54 8.76 2.69
C THR A 221 14.84 8.36 1.96
N VAL A 222 14.75 7.71 0.81
CA VAL A 222 15.92 7.33 0.01
C VAL A 222 16.35 8.42 -0.99
N GLY A 223 15.63 9.54 -1.05
CA GLY A 223 15.94 10.71 -1.87
C GLY A 223 15.37 10.67 -3.29
N LEU A 224 14.44 9.74 -3.58
CA LEU A 224 13.69 9.72 -4.83
C LEU A 224 12.44 10.61 -4.73
N ASP A 225 12.04 11.18 -5.86
CA ASP A 225 10.79 11.93 -5.97
C ASP A 225 9.64 10.94 -6.17
N SER A 226 8.71 10.89 -5.21
CA SER A 226 7.58 9.96 -5.24
C SER A 226 6.54 10.28 -6.33
N TYR A 227 6.58 11.48 -6.94
CA TYR A 227 5.65 11.91 -7.98
C TYR A 227 6.12 11.53 -9.40
N ILE A 228 7.43 11.33 -9.59
CA ILE A 228 8.01 10.99 -10.90
C ILE A 228 8.04 9.47 -11.05
N GLY A 229 6.99 8.93 -11.68
CA GLY A 229 6.84 7.50 -11.97
C GLY A 229 7.31 7.11 -13.37
N PHE A 230 7.35 5.79 -13.64
CA PHE A 230 7.75 5.21 -14.92
C PHE A 230 6.57 4.53 -15.64
N TYR A 231 5.50 4.18 -14.92
CA TYR A 231 4.32 3.50 -15.47
C TYR A 231 3.07 4.39 -15.41
N HIS A 232 2.71 4.85 -14.24
CA HIS A 232 1.56 5.74 -14.11
C HIS A 232 1.88 7.12 -14.67
N ALA A 233 1.02 7.61 -15.58
CA ALA A 233 1.16 8.94 -16.17
C ALA A 233 1.35 10.02 -15.08
N LEU A 234 2.23 10.96 -15.33
CA LEU A 234 2.47 12.08 -14.42
C LEU A 234 1.21 12.93 -14.29
N ARG A 235 0.76 13.13 -13.06
CA ARG A 235 -0.42 13.91 -12.74
C ARG A 235 -0.18 14.71 -11.47
N SER A 236 -0.53 16.00 -11.49
CA SER A 236 -0.49 16.84 -10.30
C SER A 236 -1.25 16.20 -9.13
N GLY A 237 -0.64 16.19 -7.96
CA GLY A 237 -1.23 15.63 -6.73
C GLY A 237 -1.25 14.09 -6.63
N ARG A 238 -0.65 13.36 -7.60
CA ARG A 238 -0.53 11.89 -7.54
C ARG A 238 0.91 11.47 -7.39
N SER A 239 1.22 10.74 -6.33
CA SER A 239 2.53 10.10 -6.14
C SER A 239 2.68 8.91 -7.09
N SER A 240 2.94 9.19 -8.39
CA SER A 240 2.94 8.19 -9.46
C SER A 240 3.95 7.07 -9.21
N LEU A 241 5.17 7.37 -8.75
CA LEU A 241 6.18 6.36 -8.44
C LEU A 241 5.77 5.47 -7.26
N ALA A 242 5.12 6.04 -6.23
CA ALA A 242 4.60 5.23 -5.14
C ALA A 242 3.50 4.27 -5.64
N CYS A 243 2.63 4.73 -6.55
CA CYS A 243 1.64 3.86 -7.20
C CYS A 243 2.32 2.76 -8.02
N ASP A 244 3.40 3.07 -8.76
CA ASP A 244 4.15 2.09 -9.56
C ASP A 244 4.71 0.96 -8.67
N LEU A 245 5.35 1.30 -7.56
CA LEU A 245 5.92 0.30 -6.66
C LEU A 245 4.87 -0.49 -5.86
N VAL A 246 3.71 0.12 -5.56
CA VAL A 246 2.59 -0.60 -4.92
C VAL A 246 2.10 -1.75 -5.80
N GLU A 247 2.21 -1.66 -7.13
CA GLU A 247 1.76 -2.73 -8.02
C GLU A 247 2.47 -4.08 -7.72
N GLU A 248 3.72 -4.05 -7.30
CA GLU A 248 4.46 -5.27 -6.92
C GLU A 248 3.93 -5.93 -5.64
N THR A 249 3.34 -5.14 -4.74
CA THR A 249 2.92 -5.59 -3.41
C THR A 249 1.41 -5.62 -3.20
N ARG A 250 0.65 -5.21 -4.20
CA ARG A 250 -0.82 -5.14 -4.15
C ARG A 250 -1.48 -6.45 -3.69
N CYS A 251 -0.92 -7.58 -4.10
CA CYS A 251 -1.32 -8.90 -3.64
C CYS A 251 -1.23 -9.09 -2.12
N ILE A 252 -0.35 -8.33 -1.45
CA ILE A 252 -0.20 -8.36 0.02
C ILE A 252 -1.44 -7.75 0.68
N ALA A 253 -1.92 -6.60 0.18
CA ALA A 253 -3.15 -5.96 0.64
C ALA A 253 -4.37 -6.85 0.38
N GLU A 254 -4.46 -7.43 -0.80
CA GLU A 254 -5.56 -8.32 -1.19
C GLU A 254 -5.65 -9.55 -0.29
N ARG A 255 -4.53 -10.22 -0.06
CA ARG A 255 -4.46 -11.35 0.89
C ARG A 255 -4.77 -10.94 2.33
N PHE A 256 -4.35 -9.75 2.72
CA PHE A 256 -4.67 -9.23 4.03
C PHE A 256 -6.17 -9.02 4.19
N VAL A 257 -6.83 -8.40 3.21
CA VAL A 257 -8.30 -8.23 3.20
C VAL A 257 -9.01 -9.59 3.25
N LEU A 258 -8.62 -10.55 2.41
CA LEU A 258 -9.16 -11.91 2.45
C LEU A 258 -8.96 -12.56 3.83
N SER A 259 -7.82 -12.33 4.49
CA SER A 259 -7.59 -12.89 5.83
C SER A 259 -8.49 -12.24 6.90
N LEU A 260 -8.80 -10.94 6.79
CA LEU A 260 -9.72 -10.27 7.70
C LEU A 260 -11.14 -10.84 7.59
N LEU A 261 -11.58 -11.14 6.37
CA LEU A 261 -12.90 -11.72 6.10
C LEU A 261 -12.95 -13.20 6.52
N ASN A 262 -12.02 -14.01 6.02
CA ASN A 262 -12.05 -15.46 6.23
C ASN A 262 -11.79 -15.87 7.68
N LEU A 263 -11.10 -15.03 8.47
CA LEU A 263 -10.90 -15.20 9.91
C LEU A 263 -11.94 -14.47 10.77
N GLN A 264 -12.97 -13.87 10.15
CA GLN A 264 -14.06 -13.16 10.84
C GLN A 264 -13.57 -12.06 11.79
N ILE A 265 -12.45 -11.39 11.43
CA ILE A 265 -11.88 -10.29 12.22
C ILE A 265 -12.75 -9.03 12.09
N VAL A 266 -13.30 -8.82 10.89
CA VAL A 266 -14.28 -7.77 10.58
C VAL A 266 -15.61 -8.43 10.24
N GLY A 267 -16.72 -7.81 10.68
CA GLY A 267 -18.07 -8.23 10.40
C GLY A 267 -18.88 -7.07 9.80
N GLU A 268 -20.12 -7.32 9.41
CA GLU A 268 -21.00 -6.33 8.77
C GLU A 268 -21.15 -5.04 9.62
N LYS A 269 -21.19 -5.17 10.94
CA LYS A 269 -21.29 -4.05 11.90
C LYS A 269 -20.07 -3.10 11.90
N ASP A 270 -18.97 -3.48 11.27
CA ASP A 270 -17.74 -2.68 11.17
C ASP A 270 -17.77 -1.71 9.99
N PHE A 271 -18.89 -1.69 9.26
CA PHE A 271 -19.10 -0.83 8.09
C PHE A 271 -20.32 0.04 8.24
N GLU A 272 -20.30 1.16 7.54
CA GLU A 272 -21.43 2.05 7.38
C GLU A 272 -21.72 2.29 5.90
N ARG A 273 -22.99 2.34 5.54
CA ARG A 273 -23.45 2.64 4.19
C ARG A 273 -24.03 4.04 4.16
N GLN A 274 -23.53 4.86 3.27
CA GLN A 274 -24.02 6.22 3.05
C GLN A 274 -25.22 6.26 2.10
N VAL A 275 -25.93 7.39 2.09
CA VAL A 275 -27.04 7.64 1.16
C VAL A 275 -26.61 7.52 -0.30
N SER A 276 -25.36 7.83 -0.61
CA SER A 276 -24.72 7.65 -1.93
C SER A 276 -24.41 6.20 -2.32
N CYS A 277 -24.87 5.23 -1.54
CA CYS A 277 -24.52 3.81 -1.63
C CYS A 277 -23.03 3.51 -1.38
N ALA A 278 -22.21 4.49 -1.05
CA ALA A 278 -20.83 4.28 -0.66
C ALA A 278 -20.74 3.50 0.66
N VAL A 279 -19.80 2.55 0.72
CA VAL A 279 -19.55 1.75 1.92
C VAL A 279 -18.19 2.12 2.48
N TRP A 280 -18.12 2.41 3.77
CA TRP A 280 -16.89 2.77 4.47
C TRP A 280 -16.73 1.96 5.76
N LEU A 281 -15.48 1.79 6.20
CA LEU A 281 -15.20 1.30 7.55
C LEU A 281 -15.62 2.37 8.57
N ASN A 282 -16.41 2.00 9.59
CA ASN A 282 -16.63 2.86 10.73
C ASN A 282 -15.42 2.87 11.67
N ASP A 283 -15.47 3.62 12.77
CA ASP A 283 -14.34 3.80 13.69
C ASP A 283 -13.83 2.48 14.27
N GLU A 284 -14.73 1.59 14.68
CA GLU A 284 -14.34 0.28 15.21
C GLU A 284 -13.76 -0.63 14.15
N GLY A 285 -14.32 -0.64 12.94
CA GLY A 285 -13.80 -1.36 11.80
C GLY A 285 -12.40 -0.87 11.42
N ARG A 286 -12.20 0.45 11.32
CA ARG A 286 -10.88 1.05 11.08
C ARG A 286 -9.85 0.63 12.12
N LYS A 287 -10.21 0.70 13.39
CA LYS A 287 -9.33 0.31 14.50
C LYS A 287 -8.91 -1.14 14.41
N LYS A 288 -9.84 -2.06 14.13
CA LYS A 288 -9.54 -3.48 13.94
C LYS A 288 -8.58 -3.69 12.76
N VAL A 289 -8.89 -3.11 11.61
CA VAL A 289 -8.08 -3.24 10.39
C VAL A 289 -6.67 -2.70 10.62
N LEU A 290 -6.52 -1.49 11.18
CA LEU A 290 -5.23 -0.87 11.46
C LEU A 290 -4.39 -1.65 12.47
N THR A 291 -5.02 -2.20 13.52
CA THR A 291 -4.35 -3.05 14.52
C THR A 291 -3.76 -4.29 13.83
N ARG A 292 -4.55 -4.99 13.03
CA ARG A 292 -4.10 -6.19 12.30
C ARG A 292 -3.06 -5.87 11.22
N TRP A 293 -3.19 -4.72 10.56
CA TRP A 293 -2.19 -4.25 9.61
C TRP A 293 -0.84 -4.02 10.29
N GLN A 294 -0.83 -3.36 11.45
CA GLN A 294 0.38 -3.12 12.22
C GLN A 294 1.00 -4.42 12.76
N GLU A 295 0.20 -5.35 13.24
CA GLU A 295 0.67 -6.69 13.63
C GLU A 295 1.34 -7.42 12.46
N ARG A 296 0.73 -7.35 11.27
CA ARG A 296 1.29 -7.92 10.04
C ARG A 296 2.64 -7.30 9.70
N LYS A 297 2.77 -5.99 9.79
CA LYS A 297 4.02 -5.28 9.49
C LYS A 297 5.20 -5.74 10.36
N ARG A 298 4.93 -6.18 11.57
CA ARG A 298 5.95 -6.71 12.50
C ARG A 298 6.38 -8.15 12.18
N LYS A 299 5.56 -8.91 11.45
CA LYS A 299 5.88 -10.30 11.13
C LYS A 299 7.10 -10.38 10.20
N PRO A 300 8.04 -11.31 10.48
CA PRO A 300 9.17 -11.51 9.59
C PRO A 300 8.73 -12.16 8.28
N MET A 301 9.34 -11.70 7.19
CA MET A 301 9.20 -12.30 5.86
C MET A 301 10.57 -12.46 5.21
N MET A 302 10.74 -13.49 4.39
CA MET A 302 11.96 -13.66 3.59
C MET A 302 11.89 -12.76 2.36
N HIS A 303 12.83 -11.82 2.24
CA HIS A 303 12.93 -11.01 1.03
C HIS A 303 13.62 -11.82 -0.09
N PRO A 304 12.96 -12.01 -1.25
CA PRO A 304 13.43 -12.97 -2.26
C PRO A 304 14.80 -12.61 -2.86
N TYR A 305 15.02 -11.34 -3.15
CA TYR A 305 16.30 -10.85 -3.70
C TYR A 305 17.41 -10.79 -2.65
N LEU A 306 17.14 -10.21 -1.48
CA LEU A 306 18.14 -10.08 -0.41
C LEU A 306 18.47 -11.41 0.27
N LYS A 307 17.60 -12.42 0.14
CA LYS A 307 17.69 -13.72 0.87
C LYS A 307 17.84 -13.54 2.38
N GLN A 308 17.21 -12.51 2.93
CA GLN A 308 17.24 -12.16 4.35
C GLN A 308 15.83 -12.03 4.90
N LYS A 309 15.67 -12.37 6.18
CA LYS A 309 14.42 -12.12 6.90
C LYS A 309 14.35 -10.64 7.29
N ILE A 310 13.29 -9.98 6.87
CA ILE A 310 12.96 -8.60 7.22
C ILE A 310 11.56 -8.53 7.82
N PRO A 311 11.26 -7.57 8.71
CA PRO A 311 9.87 -7.27 9.04
C PRO A 311 9.10 -6.87 7.78
N ALA A 312 7.87 -7.37 7.60
CA ALA A 312 7.07 -7.14 6.39
C ALA A 312 6.86 -5.65 6.09
N GLY A 313 6.74 -4.81 7.11
CA GLY A 313 6.59 -3.38 6.94
C GLY A 313 7.85 -2.63 6.48
N LEU A 314 9.03 -3.28 6.43
CA LEU A 314 10.22 -2.69 5.81
C LEU A 314 10.26 -2.90 4.29
N LEU A 315 9.33 -3.68 3.73
CA LEU A 315 9.31 -3.96 2.29
C LEU A 315 9.28 -2.68 1.42
N PRO A 316 8.42 -1.67 1.69
CA PRO A 316 8.44 -0.42 0.93
C PRO A 316 9.82 0.27 0.97
N TYR A 317 10.47 0.30 2.12
CA TYR A 317 11.80 0.90 2.27
C TYR A 317 12.87 0.11 1.50
N VAL A 318 12.84 -1.21 1.57
CA VAL A 318 13.80 -2.09 0.87
C VAL A 318 13.66 -1.91 -0.64
N GLN A 319 12.43 -1.98 -1.17
CA GLN A 319 12.18 -1.80 -2.61
C GLN A 319 12.57 -0.38 -3.07
N SER A 320 12.23 0.66 -2.31
CA SER A 320 12.66 2.03 -2.62
C SER A 320 14.20 2.17 -2.63
N ASN A 321 14.89 1.47 -1.74
CA ASN A 321 16.36 1.47 -1.69
C ASN A 321 16.97 0.74 -2.88
N LEU A 322 16.39 -0.40 -3.28
CA LEU A 322 16.82 -1.14 -4.49
C LEU A 322 16.61 -0.30 -5.75
N LEU A 323 15.47 0.40 -5.85
CA LEU A 323 15.21 1.32 -6.95
C LEU A 323 16.22 2.49 -6.95
N ALA A 324 16.52 3.09 -5.79
CA ALA A 324 17.51 4.15 -5.68
C ALA A 324 18.92 3.67 -6.10
N LYS A 325 19.29 2.43 -5.77
CA LYS A 325 20.55 1.80 -6.23
C LYS A 325 20.55 1.61 -7.74
N TYR A 326 19.46 1.16 -8.33
CA TYR A 326 19.33 1.07 -9.79
C TYR A 326 19.47 2.43 -10.47
N VAL A 327 18.75 3.45 -9.95
CA VAL A 327 18.85 4.82 -10.49
C VAL A 327 20.26 5.38 -10.41
N ARG A 328 21.02 5.07 -9.36
CA ARG A 328 22.43 5.48 -9.25
C ARG A 328 23.37 4.71 -10.18
N GLY A 329 22.95 3.56 -10.68
CA GLY A 329 23.80 2.64 -11.46
C GLY A 329 24.57 1.63 -10.59
N ASP A 330 24.24 1.50 -9.29
CA ASP A 330 24.83 0.51 -8.40
C ASP A 330 24.28 -0.91 -8.67
N LEU A 331 23.14 -0.99 -9.35
CA LEU A 331 22.52 -2.21 -9.86
C LEU A 331 22.29 -2.08 -11.37
N ALA A 332 22.57 -3.12 -12.11
CA ALA A 332 22.30 -3.17 -13.56
C ALA A 332 20.80 -3.16 -13.85
N GLU A 333 20.03 -3.88 -13.05
CA GLU A 333 18.56 -4.00 -13.17
C GLU A 333 17.88 -3.76 -11.82
N TYR A 334 16.66 -3.26 -11.85
CA TYR A 334 15.81 -3.18 -10.67
C TYR A 334 15.16 -4.54 -10.40
N PRO A 335 15.40 -5.17 -9.24
CA PRO A 335 14.77 -6.43 -8.88
C PRO A 335 13.39 -6.18 -8.25
N PRO A 336 12.26 -6.36 -8.97
CA PRO A 336 10.95 -6.22 -8.40
C PRO A 336 10.68 -7.28 -7.33
N TYR A 337 9.74 -6.99 -6.43
CA TYR A 337 9.36 -7.94 -5.40
C TYR A 337 8.61 -9.13 -6.00
N LEU A 338 9.12 -10.34 -5.82
CA LEU A 338 8.48 -11.60 -6.21
C LEU A 338 8.12 -12.43 -4.96
N GLN A 339 6.85 -12.62 -4.70
CA GLN A 339 6.39 -13.43 -3.58
C GLN A 339 6.62 -14.93 -3.87
N LYS A 340 7.23 -15.64 -2.91
CA LYS A 340 7.37 -17.10 -2.95
C LYS A 340 6.19 -17.80 -2.28
#